data_62725a8df8675c4d47ebea47d9307874
#
_entry.id   62725a8df8675c4d47ebea47d9307874
#
_cell.length_a   1.000
_cell.length_b   1.000
_cell.length_c   1.000
_cell.angle_alpha   90.00
_cell.angle_beta   90.00
_cell.angle_gamma   90.00
#
_symmetry.space_group_name_H-M   'P 1'
#
loop_
_entity.id
_entity.type
_entity.pdbx_description
1 polymer ?
#
loop_
_entity_poly.entity_id
_entity_poly.type
_entity_poly.pdbx_seq_one_letter_code
_entity_poly.pdbx_strand_id
1 'polypeptide(L)'
;MSYYAGFVAAVPEGRKADFVAHAREAWEAIFRPLGALSQVECWGDDVPDGEVTSFPMAVRAEPGEVVVFSWIEWPDRATHDAANAAMRAPDADLAARLEAMAAMPFDGKRMIYGGFAPVVELRR
;
A
#
# COMPACT_ATOMS: atom_id res chain seq x y z
N MET A 1 -3.45 -9.45 -18.27
CA MET A 1 -2.49 -8.39 -17.93
C MET A 1 -2.69 -7.94 -16.50
N SER A 2 -1.64 -7.90 -15.73
CA SER A 2 -1.72 -7.46 -14.34
C SER A 2 -2.15 -6.00 -14.23
N TYR A 3 -2.72 -5.66 -13.08
CA TYR A 3 -3.09 -4.31 -12.72
C TYR A 3 -2.46 -4.01 -11.36
N TYR A 4 -1.94 -2.80 -11.18
CA TYR A 4 -1.15 -2.47 -9.99
C TYR A 4 -1.81 -1.36 -9.18
N ALA A 5 -1.96 -1.61 -7.88
CA ALA A 5 -2.29 -0.56 -6.92
C ALA A 5 -0.98 -0.07 -6.30
N GLY A 6 -0.70 1.22 -6.41
CA GLY A 6 0.52 1.82 -5.87
C GLY A 6 0.22 2.68 -4.66
N PHE A 7 1.16 2.73 -3.72
CA PHE A 7 1.02 3.47 -2.47
C PHE A 7 2.34 4.12 -2.08
N VAL A 8 2.24 5.33 -1.53
CA VAL A 8 3.37 5.99 -0.88
C VAL A 8 2.88 6.52 0.46
N ALA A 9 3.64 6.29 1.51
CA ALA A 9 3.30 6.75 2.86
C ALA A 9 4.55 7.16 3.62
N ALA A 10 4.39 7.95 4.68
CA ALA A 10 5.46 8.32 5.59
C ALA A 10 5.26 7.57 6.91
N VAL A 11 6.26 6.80 7.33
CA VAL A 11 6.21 5.94 8.51
C VAL A 11 7.25 6.41 9.52
N PRO A 12 6.90 6.61 10.79
CA PRO A 12 7.91 6.91 11.81
C PRO A 12 9.00 5.85 11.81
N GLU A 13 10.25 6.27 11.80
CA GLU A 13 11.41 5.37 11.69
C GLU A 13 11.39 4.27 12.76
N GLY A 14 11.00 4.61 13.98
CA GLY A 14 10.92 3.67 15.09
C GLY A 14 9.79 2.65 14.99
N ARG A 15 8.91 2.77 13.99
CA ARG A 15 7.77 1.87 13.82
C ARG A 15 7.93 0.91 12.64
N LYS A 16 9.15 0.69 12.17
CA LYS A 16 9.42 -0.21 11.06
C LYS A 16 8.89 -1.62 11.32
N ALA A 17 9.13 -2.17 12.50
CA ALA A 17 8.66 -3.52 12.86
C ALA A 17 7.13 -3.60 12.86
N ASP A 18 6.45 -2.57 13.36
CA ASP A 18 4.99 -2.49 13.35
C ASP A 18 4.46 -2.41 11.91
N PHE A 19 5.14 -1.64 11.07
CA PHE A 19 4.79 -1.52 9.65
C PHE A 19 4.89 -2.87 8.93
N VAL A 20 5.98 -3.59 9.14
CA VAL A 20 6.19 -4.93 8.54
C VAL A 20 5.11 -5.91 9.02
N ALA A 21 4.82 -5.92 10.31
CA ALA A 21 3.80 -6.81 10.88
C ALA A 21 2.41 -6.50 10.30
N HIS A 22 2.05 -5.22 10.24
CA HIS A 22 0.77 -4.77 9.67
C HIS A 22 0.65 -5.18 8.19
N ALA A 23 1.71 -4.99 7.41
CA ALA A 23 1.70 -5.34 5.98
C ALA A 23 1.52 -6.85 5.78
N ARG A 24 2.21 -7.68 6.55
CA ARG A 24 2.07 -9.14 6.49
C ARG A 24 0.65 -9.59 6.85
N GLU A 25 0.10 -9.01 7.89
CA GLU A 25 -1.26 -9.30 8.33
C GLU A 25 -2.31 -8.88 7.29
N ALA A 26 -2.13 -7.71 6.68
CA ALA A 26 -3.00 -7.22 5.61
C ALA A 26 -2.99 -8.16 4.40
N TRP A 27 -1.83 -8.69 4.05
CA TRP A 27 -1.71 -9.67 2.97
C TRP A 27 -2.55 -10.92 3.25
N GLU A 28 -2.34 -11.53 4.42
CA GLU A 28 -3.02 -12.79 4.77
C GLU A 28 -4.52 -12.61 4.99
N ALA A 29 -4.93 -11.52 5.61
CA ALA A 29 -6.32 -11.29 6.01
C ALA A 29 -7.17 -10.64 4.91
N ILE A 30 -6.57 -9.83 4.04
CA ILE A 30 -7.30 -8.98 3.11
C ILE A 30 -6.93 -9.23 1.65
N PHE A 31 -5.69 -8.93 1.26
CA PHE A 31 -5.35 -8.84 -0.16
C PHE A 31 -5.28 -10.19 -0.84
N ARG A 32 -4.62 -11.17 -0.22
CA ARG A 32 -4.54 -12.52 -0.77
C ARG A 32 -5.91 -13.18 -0.93
N PRO A 33 -6.79 -13.18 0.09
CA PRO A 33 -8.13 -13.75 -0.07
C PRO A 33 -8.97 -13.04 -1.13
N LEU A 34 -8.75 -11.75 -1.36
CA LEU A 34 -9.50 -10.99 -2.36
C LEU A 34 -8.92 -11.13 -3.78
N GLY A 35 -7.85 -11.89 -3.96
CA GLY A 35 -7.34 -12.26 -5.28
C GLY A 35 -6.07 -11.56 -5.73
N ALA A 36 -5.38 -10.84 -4.85
CA ALA A 36 -4.10 -10.24 -5.19
C ALA A 36 -3.04 -11.31 -5.49
N LEU A 37 -2.16 -11.05 -6.44
CA LEU A 37 -1.07 -11.95 -6.83
C LEU A 37 0.19 -11.72 -6.00
N SER A 38 0.46 -10.47 -5.63
CA SER A 38 1.65 -10.13 -4.85
C SER A 38 1.45 -8.81 -4.11
N GLN A 39 2.25 -8.62 -3.07
CA GLN A 39 2.36 -7.38 -2.33
C GLN A 39 3.83 -7.14 -2.05
N VAL A 40 4.31 -5.94 -2.38
CA VAL A 40 5.70 -5.55 -2.12
C VAL A 40 5.71 -4.23 -1.36
N GLU A 41 6.40 -4.21 -0.23
CA GLU A 41 6.57 -3.03 0.61
C GLU A 41 8.04 -2.67 0.64
N CYS A 42 8.38 -1.46 0.16
CA CYS A 42 9.76 -0.99 0.10
C CYS A 42 9.99 0.14 1.09
N TRP A 43 11.00 -0.01 1.93
CA TRP A 43 11.41 0.97 2.93
C TRP A 43 12.42 1.93 2.32
N GLY A 44 12.20 3.24 2.46
CA GLY A 44 13.09 4.26 1.90
C GLY A 44 14.53 4.08 2.35
N ASP A 45 15.46 4.06 1.40
CA ASP A 45 16.88 3.82 1.63
C ASP A 45 17.73 4.94 1.02
N ASP A 46 17.47 5.28 -0.23
CA ASP A 46 18.16 6.37 -0.93
C ASP A 46 17.10 7.24 -1.61
N VAL A 47 16.47 8.10 -0.83
CA VAL A 47 15.35 8.94 -1.28
C VAL A 47 15.75 10.41 -1.18
N PRO A 48 15.99 11.09 -2.31
CA PRO A 48 16.34 12.52 -2.29
C PRO A 48 15.20 13.41 -1.81
N ASP A 49 15.55 14.51 -1.14
CA ASP A 49 14.58 15.51 -0.71
C ASP A 49 13.95 16.29 -1.86
N GLY A 50 14.63 16.33 -3.01
CA GLY A 50 14.14 17.03 -4.18
C GLY A 50 14.15 18.54 -4.05
N GLU A 51 13.73 19.23 -5.12
CA GLU A 51 13.60 20.70 -5.15
C GLU A 51 12.16 21.11 -5.43
N VAL A 52 11.60 20.66 -6.55
CA VAL A 52 10.22 20.97 -6.93
C VAL A 52 9.24 20.01 -6.27
N THR A 53 9.57 18.73 -6.31
CA THR A 53 8.83 17.67 -5.63
C THR A 53 9.73 16.47 -5.36
N SER A 54 9.24 15.54 -4.57
CA SER A 54 9.96 14.34 -4.18
C SER A 54 8.98 13.37 -3.54
N PHE A 55 9.41 12.15 -3.26
CA PHE A 55 8.61 11.24 -2.46
C PHE A 55 8.27 11.81 -1.08
N PRO A 56 9.23 12.38 -0.32
CA PRO A 56 8.88 13.00 0.96
C PRO A 56 7.89 14.16 0.84
N MET A 57 8.06 15.04 -0.15
CA MET A 57 7.14 16.15 -0.37
C MET A 57 5.73 15.67 -0.71
N ALA A 58 5.61 14.62 -1.51
CA ALA A 58 4.33 14.10 -1.95
C ALA A 58 3.45 13.61 -0.80
N VAL A 59 4.06 13.10 0.27
CA VAL A 59 3.36 12.59 1.46
C VAL A 59 3.52 13.49 2.67
N ARG A 60 4.07 14.69 2.49
CA ARG A 60 4.33 15.66 3.57
C ARG A 60 5.05 15.02 4.75
N ALA A 61 6.12 14.28 4.45
CA ALA A 61 6.90 13.59 5.47
C ALA A 61 7.45 14.59 6.50
N GLU A 62 7.36 14.21 7.76
CA GLU A 62 7.88 14.99 8.89
C GLU A 62 9.26 14.48 9.29
N PRO A 63 10.05 15.28 10.06
CA PRO A 63 11.33 14.79 10.57
C PRO A 63 11.15 13.48 11.34
N GLY A 64 12.05 12.53 11.10
CA GLY A 64 12.00 11.21 11.74
C GLY A 64 11.09 10.20 11.05
N GLU A 65 10.48 10.58 9.93
CA GLU A 65 9.67 9.66 9.12
C GLU A 65 10.47 9.17 7.91
N VAL A 66 10.22 7.91 7.54
CA VAL A 66 10.78 7.27 6.35
C VAL A 66 9.67 7.07 5.33
N VAL A 67 9.93 7.39 4.07
CA VAL A 67 8.96 7.17 3.00
C VAL A 67 8.99 5.70 2.61
N VAL A 68 7.81 5.10 2.49
CA VAL A 68 7.64 3.74 1.98
C VAL A 68 6.94 3.80 0.62
N PHE A 69 7.40 2.96 -0.28
CA PHE A 69 6.85 2.81 -1.62
C PHE A 69 6.42 1.36 -1.78
N SER A 70 5.14 1.15 -2.13
CA SER A 70 4.59 -0.19 -2.15
C SER A 70 3.63 -0.38 -3.30
N TRP A 71 3.42 -1.65 -3.68
CA TRP A 71 2.40 -1.97 -4.66
C TRP A 71 1.80 -3.33 -4.38
N ILE A 72 0.57 -3.49 -4.88
CA ILE A 72 -0.14 -4.76 -4.88
C ILE A 72 -0.44 -5.08 -6.34
N GLU A 73 -0.05 -6.27 -6.76
CA GLU A 73 -0.34 -6.77 -8.09
C GLU A 73 -1.64 -7.55 -8.08
N TRP A 74 -2.54 -7.18 -8.97
CA TRP A 74 -3.81 -7.87 -9.20
C TRP A 74 -3.77 -8.55 -10.58
N PRO A 75 -4.45 -9.69 -10.76
CA PRO A 75 -4.45 -10.37 -12.06
C PRO A 75 -5.04 -9.52 -13.20
N ASP A 76 -5.98 -8.63 -12.85
CA ASP A 76 -6.63 -7.72 -13.78
C ASP A 76 -7.33 -6.59 -13.03
N ARG A 77 -7.81 -5.60 -13.75
CA ARG A 77 -8.54 -4.49 -13.16
C ARG A 77 -9.86 -4.92 -12.52
N ALA A 78 -10.55 -5.87 -13.13
CA ALA A 78 -11.85 -6.32 -12.62
C ALA A 78 -11.72 -6.91 -11.21
N THR A 79 -10.68 -7.71 -10.97
CA THR A 79 -10.40 -8.28 -9.65
C THR A 79 -10.06 -7.18 -8.63
N HIS A 80 -9.23 -6.21 -9.03
CA HIS A 80 -8.91 -5.03 -8.22
C HIS A 80 -10.17 -4.25 -7.85
N ASP A 81 -11.02 -3.96 -8.82
CA ASP A 81 -12.24 -3.17 -8.60
C ASP A 81 -13.23 -3.93 -7.69
N ALA A 82 -13.35 -5.24 -7.89
CA ALA A 82 -14.19 -6.09 -7.03
C ALA A 82 -13.68 -6.13 -5.59
N ALA A 83 -12.36 -6.19 -5.39
CA ALA A 83 -11.75 -6.14 -4.07
C ALA A 83 -12.03 -4.81 -3.37
N ASN A 84 -11.86 -3.70 -4.09
CA ASN A 84 -12.16 -2.38 -3.54
C ASN A 84 -13.64 -2.21 -3.21
N ALA A 85 -14.53 -2.74 -4.04
CA ALA A 85 -15.97 -2.72 -3.75
C ALA A 85 -16.28 -3.53 -2.50
N ALA A 86 -15.67 -4.72 -2.34
CA ALA A 86 -15.85 -5.54 -1.16
C ALA A 86 -15.36 -4.85 0.12
N MET A 87 -14.23 -4.13 0.04
CA MET A 87 -13.70 -3.40 1.19
C MET A 87 -14.57 -2.20 1.57
N ARG A 88 -15.25 -1.57 0.62
CA ARG A 88 -16.19 -0.46 0.89
C ARG A 88 -17.52 -0.92 1.45
N ALA A 89 -17.96 -2.13 1.09
CA ALA A 89 -19.21 -2.71 1.55
C ALA A 89 -18.99 -4.18 1.96
N PRO A 90 -18.21 -4.40 3.04
CA PRO A 90 -17.77 -5.74 3.41
C PRO A 90 -18.90 -6.56 4.02
N ASP A 91 -18.83 -7.90 3.84
CA ASP A 91 -19.61 -8.81 4.65
C ASP A 91 -19.09 -8.83 6.10
N ALA A 92 -19.76 -9.52 7.00
CA ALA A 92 -19.42 -9.53 8.42
C ALA A 92 -17.99 -10.03 8.70
N ASP A 93 -17.53 -11.05 7.96
CA ASP A 93 -16.21 -11.62 8.14
C ASP A 93 -15.11 -10.65 7.68
N LEU A 94 -15.26 -10.07 6.49
CA LEU A 94 -14.31 -9.09 5.98
C LEU A 94 -14.31 -7.81 6.83
N ALA A 95 -15.49 -7.36 7.28
CA ALA A 95 -15.60 -6.20 8.15
C ALA A 95 -14.81 -6.39 9.45
N ALA A 96 -14.88 -7.57 10.05
CA ALA A 96 -14.12 -7.88 11.26
C ALA A 96 -12.61 -7.86 11.01
N ARG A 97 -12.16 -8.39 9.87
CA ARG A 97 -10.75 -8.36 9.49
C ARG A 97 -10.23 -6.95 9.21
N LEU A 98 -11.03 -6.12 8.53
CA LEU A 98 -10.68 -4.72 8.28
C LEU A 98 -10.61 -3.91 9.58
N GLU A 99 -11.54 -4.15 10.50
CA GLU A 99 -11.53 -3.48 11.80
C GLU A 99 -10.29 -3.83 12.61
N ALA A 100 -9.87 -5.08 12.59
CA ALA A 100 -8.65 -5.52 13.26
C ALA A 100 -7.39 -4.84 12.71
N MET A 101 -7.44 -4.37 11.46
CA MET A 101 -6.33 -3.72 10.76
C MET A 101 -6.44 -2.19 10.74
N ALA A 102 -7.46 -1.61 11.38
CA ALA A 102 -7.75 -0.18 11.26
C ALA A 102 -6.67 0.72 11.87
N ALA A 103 -5.98 0.24 12.91
CA ALA A 103 -4.88 0.99 13.55
C ALA A 103 -3.62 0.86 12.70
N MET A 104 -3.37 1.84 11.82
CA MET A 104 -2.18 1.84 10.97
C MET A 104 -0.96 2.40 11.71
N PRO A 105 0.25 1.88 11.44
CA PRO A 105 1.49 2.41 12.03
C PRO A 105 1.98 3.69 11.34
N PHE A 106 1.11 4.43 10.68
CA PHE A 106 1.40 5.68 10.00
C PHE A 106 0.11 6.49 9.82
N ASP A 107 0.26 7.77 9.43
CA ASP A 107 -0.88 8.64 9.16
C ASP A 107 -1.49 8.33 7.78
N GLY A 108 -2.59 7.61 7.77
CA GLY A 108 -3.28 7.23 6.54
C GLY A 108 -3.81 8.40 5.72
N LYS A 109 -4.00 9.59 6.33
CA LYS A 109 -4.47 10.78 5.61
C LYS A 109 -3.41 11.38 4.69
N ARG A 110 -2.13 11.12 4.98
CA ARG A 110 -1.02 11.58 4.14
C ARG A 110 -0.56 10.54 3.13
N MET A 111 -1.13 9.34 3.17
CA MET A 111 -0.85 8.29 2.19
C MET A 111 -1.45 8.67 0.84
N ILE A 112 -0.66 8.57 -0.21
CA ILE A 112 -1.17 8.67 -1.58
C ILE A 112 -1.28 7.27 -2.17
N TYR A 113 -2.29 7.07 -3.03
CA TYR A 113 -2.53 5.76 -3.64
C TYR A 113 -3.31 5.90 -4.95
N GLY A 114 -3.24 4.87 -5.76
CA GLY A 114 -3.99 4.83 -7.00
C GLY A 114 -3.83 3.49 -7.71
N GLY A 115 -4.65 3.29 -8.74
CA GLY A 115 -4.59 2.12 -9.58
C GLY A 115 -3.97 2.44 -10.94
N PHE A 116 -3.11 1.56 -11.42
CA PHE A 116 -2.29 1.80 -12.60
C PHE A 116 -2.32 0.61 -13.55
N ALA A 117 -2.62 0.89 -14.81
CA ALA A 117 -2.56 -0.11 -15.88
C ALA A 117 -1.18 -0.06 -16.54
N PRO A 118 -0.45 -1.18 -16.64
CA PRO A 118 0.84 -1.18 -17.30
C PRO A 118 0.68 -0.91 -18.80
N VAL A 119 1.55 -0.08 -19.35
CA VAL A 119 1.62 0.20 -20.79
C VAL A 119 2.87 -0.37 -21.44
N VAL A 120 3.85 -0.71 -20.64
CA VAL A 120 5.08 -1.40 -21.06
C VAL A 120 5.48 -2.35 -19.96
N GLU A 121 5.73 -3.60 -20.33
CA GLU A 121 6.16 -4.62 -19.39
C GLU A 121 7.32 -5.38 -20.03
N LEU A 122 8.53 -5.11 -19.57
CA LEU A 122 9.77 -5.69 -20.09
C LEU A 122 10.42 -6.54 -19.01
N ARG A 123 10.76 -7.76 -19.36
CA ARG A 123 11.43 -8.70 -18.47
C ARG A 123 12.69 -9.23 -19.11
N ARG A 124 13.64 -9.65 -18.31
CA ARG A 124 14.85 -10.29 -18.80
C ARG A 124 14.58 -11.74 -19.17
#